data_48c5365420f3d05762ad4fcc60f143aa
#
_entry.id   48c5365420f3d05762ad4fcc60f143aa
#
_cell.length_a   1.000
_cell.length_b   1.000
_cell.length_c   1.000
_cell.angle_alpha   90.00
_cell.angle_beta   90.00
_cell.angle_gamma   90.00
#
_symmetry.space_group_name_H-M   'P 1'
#
loop_
_entity.id
_entity.type
_entity.pdbx_description
1 polymer ?
#
loop_
_entity_poly.entity_id
_entity_poly.type
_entity_poly.pdbx_seq_one_letter_code
_entity_poly.pdbx_strand_id
1 'polypeptide(L)'
;VDGQVLSDYLFRKEISLSMAVENHWHGFIGMSPTANAPELFNLIYEKIFDPELKYDEFEEIRQDLLENQDKETILEKMLQRSPDRLLSARINELTGTGFARSSQKLSSEQIKNLNLDSIAAFYKKLYTNPQGTTYVICGNFNADTLMQQFVSVFGRIPVSSHLSRFSYPHFNFPVRKHIEGFPNDNDTQTLFDYLLPGHYQPGLKNTLTLKLMRDLIRNRLISVLREQKSLVYSPYISLMYEGIPQGIFYFDINASADNDNMPQIEQLLKEILHQLKQQEVDNEELNTLKRSFLIAKREALNEESPSAWRTALVGLLKNGETISDFDHYEQCLDSITPAMLREAFRRYLDTENYILLYLSKNKLKNDTSNH
;
A
#
# COMPACT_ATOMS: atom_id res chain seq x y z
N VAL A 1 -7.21 17.78 -30.04
CA VAL A 1 -7.39 16.53 -30.80
C VAL A 1 -8.55 15.77 -30.16
N ASP A 2 -9.53 15.31 -30.94
CA ASP A 2 -10.62 14.48 -30.45
C ASP A 2 -10.05 13.29 -29.66
N GLY A 3 -10.59 13.02 -28.46
CA GLY A 3 -10.10 11.98 -27.56
C GLY A 3 -10.08 10.59 -28.23
N GLN A 4 -11.03 10.31 -29.13
CA GLN A 4 -11.06 9.08 -29.92
C GLN A 4 -9.89 8.98 -30.89
N VAL A 5 -9.55 10.08 -31.57
CA VAL A 5 -8.43 10.15 -32.53
C VAL A 5 -7.09 9.94 -31.81
N LEU A 6 -6.93 10.52 -30.63
CA LEU A 6 -5.74 10.31 -29.79
C LEU A 6 -5.65 8.85 -29.32
N SER A 7 -6.74 8.29 -28.85
CA SER A 7 -6.79 6.88 -28.42
C SER A 7 -6.40 5.92 -29.53
N ASP A 8 -6.96 6.10 -30.73
CA ASP A 8 -6.64 5.29 -31.91
C ASP A 8 -5.18 5.45 -32.37
N TYR A 9 -4.63 6.66 -32.22
CA TYR A 9 -3.21 6.91 -32.53
C TYR A 9 -2.30 6.18 -31.54
N LEU A 10 -2.56 6.32 -30.26
CA LEU A 10 -1.79 5.67 -29.20
C LEU A 10 -1.87 4.14 -29.32
N PHE A 11 -3.04 3.61 -29.60
CA PHE A 11 -3.24 2.18 -29.82
C PHE A 11 -2.38 1.65 -30.99
N ARG A 12 -2.38 2.36 -32.14
CA ARG A 12 -1.56 1.99 -33.31
C ARG A 12 -0.05 2.08 -33.03
N LYS A 13 0.36 2.95 -32.13
CA LYS A 13 1.75 3.12 -31.71
C LYS A 13 2.14 2.22 -30.54
N GLU A 14 1.23 1.43 -30.02
CA GLU A 14 1.42 0.63 -28.83
C GLU A 14 1.91 1.47 -27.62
N ILE A 15 1.43 2.72 -27.55
CA ILE A 15 1.72 3.62 -26.44
C ILE A 15 0.57 3.59 -25.46
N SER A 16 0.87 3.37 -24.19
CA SER A 16 -0.06 3.61 -23.09
C SER A 16 0.48 4.64 -22.14
N LEU A 17 -0.40 5.49 -21.60
CA LEU A 17 -0.10 6.48 -20.60
C LEU A 17 -1.27 6.59 -19.63
N SER A 18 -0.99 6.48 -18.34
CA SER A 18 -1.95 6.68 -17.27
C SER A 18 -1.39 7.58 -16.19
N MET A 19 -2.27 8.30 -15.51
CA MET A 19 -1.92 9.05 -14.31
C MET A 19 -1.99 8.11 -13.10
N ALA A 20 -0.98 8.17 -12.23
CA ALA A 20 -0.97 7.49 -10.95
C ALA A 20 -1.09 8.54 -9.85
N VAL A 21 -2.09 8.38 -8.99
CA VAL A 21 -2.28 9.23 -7.80
C VAL A 21 -2.41 8.30 -6.59
N GLU A 22 -1.51 8.44 -5.66
CA GLU A 22 -1.46 7.67 -4.43
C GLU A 22 -1.43 8.63 -3.22
N ASN A 23 -1.39 8.10 -2.01
CA ASN A 23 -1.44 8.92 -0.79
C ASN A 23 -0.36 10.01 -0.74
N HIS A 24 0.87 9.66 -1.11
CA HIS A 24 2.04 10.54 -1.01
C HIS A 24 2.78 10.72 -2.34
N TRP A 25 2.33 10.05 -3.40
CA TRP A 25 2.98 10.02 -4.69
C TRP A 25 1.99 10.28 -5.80
N HIS A 26 2.42 11.03 -6.78
CA HIS A 26 1.66 11.23 -8.01
C HIS A 26 2.63 11.29 -9.20
N GLY A 27 2.15 10.94 -10.37
CA GLY A 27 2.96 10.94 -11.57
C GLY A 27 2.29 10.25 -12.72
N PHE A 28 3.09 9.81 -13.67
CA PHE A 28 2.63 9.12 -14.88
C PHE A 28 3.28 7.75 -14.99
N ILE A 29 2.52 6.79 -15.48
CA ILE A 29 2.99 5.46 -15.85
C ILE A 29 2.76 5.32 -17.35
N GLY A 30 3.85 5.17 -18.10
CA GLY A 30 3.81 5.00 -19.55
C GLY A 30 4.50 3.73 -20.00
N MET A 31 4.04 3.16 -21.10
CA MET A 31 4.69 2.06 -21.82
C MET A 31 4.66 2.34 -23.32
N SER A 32 5.74 1.97 -23.99
CA SER A 32 5.83 2.02 -25.45
C SER A 32 6.90 1.05 -25.97
N PRO A 33 6.85 0.66 -27.24
CA PRO A 33 8.04 0.13 -27.91
C PRO A 33 9.20 1.13 -27.82
N THR A 34 10.42 0.64 -27.78
CA THR A 34 11.62 1.49 -27.67
C THR A 34 11.71 2.54 -28.80
N ALA A 35 11.27 2.17 -30.00
CA ALA A 35 11.23 3.08 -31.15
C ALA A 35 10.28 4.29 -30.95
N ASN A 36 9.24 4.13 -30.13
CA ASN A 36 8.22 5.15 -29.85
C ASN A 36 8.45 5.87 -28.50
N ALA A 37 9.61 5.65 -27.85
CA ALA A 37 9.94 6.35 -26.60
C ALA A 37 9.92 7.89 -26.73
N PRO A 38 10.41 8.52 -27.81
CA PRO A 38 10.31 9.96 -27.99
C PRO A 38 8.87 10.47 -27.99
N GLU A 39 7.96 9.76 -28.63
CA GLU A 39 6.54 10.10 -28.67
C GLU A 39 5.92 10.01 -27.27
N LEU A 40 6.26 8.96 -26.50
CA LEU A 40 5.80 8.84 -25.12
C LEU A 40 6.33 9.98 -24.25
N PHE A 41 7.60 10.37 -24.38
CA PHE A 41 8.18 11.49 -23.64
C PHE A 41 7.48 12.81 -23.97
N ASN A 42 7.23 13.08 -25.26
CA ASN A 42 6.50 14.26 -25.67
C ASN A 42 5.06 14.26 -25.13
N LEU A 43 4.37 13.12 -25.17
CA LEU A 43 3.02 13.01 -24.62
C LEU A 43 2.99 13.29 -23.11
N ILE A 44 3.97 12.78 -22.34
CA ILE A 44 4.09 13.09 -20.91
C ILE A 44 4.32 14.60 -20.72
N TYR A 45 5.21 15.18 -21.52
CA TYR A 45 5.49 16.60 -21.45
C TYR A 45 4.25 17.45 -21.73
N GLU A 46 3.50 17.15 -22.80
CA GLU A 46 2.25 17.82 -23.13
C GLU A 46 1.21 17.69 -22.03
N LYS A 47 1.04 16.49 -21.46
CA LYS A 47 0.13 16.29 -20.33
C LYS A 47 0.51 17.11 -19.09
N ILE A 48 1.78 17.35 -18.85
CA ILE A 48 2.26 18.18 -17.74
C ILE A 48 2.04 19.68 -18.01
N PHE A 49 2.42 20.19 -19.19
CA PHE A 49 2.55 21.62 -19.46
C PHE A 49 1.41 22.22 -20.26
N ASP A 50 0.72 21.42 -21.05
CA ASP A 50 -0.38 21.86 -21.91
C ASP A 50 -1.56 20.86 -21.83
N PRO A 51 -2.08 20.56 -20.64
CA PRO A 51 -3.23 19.67 -20.51
C PRO A 51 -4.45 20.34 -21.13
N GLU A 52 -5.06 19.67 -22.10
CA GLU A 52 -6.35 20.09 -22.65
C GLU A 52 -7.45 19.81 -21.64
N LEU A 53 -8.00 20.86 -21.04
CA LEU A 53 -9.09 20.78 -20.06
C LEU A 53 -10.35 21.38 -20.68
N LYS A 54 -11.35 20.55 -20.95
CA LYS A 54 -12.61 20.96 -21.56
C LYS A 54 -13.72 21.03 -20.51
N TYR A 55 -14.46 22.11 -20.52
CA TYR A 55 -15.55 22.34 -19.58
C TYR A 55 -16.66 21.29 -19.73
N ASP A 56 -17.02 20.95 -20.98
CA ASP A 56 -18.08 19.98 -21.26
C ASP A 56 -17.73 18.58 -20.72
N GLU A 57 -16.48 18.13 -20.96
CA GLU A 57 -15.97 16.85 -20.42
C GLU A 57 -15.92 16.87 -18.88
N PHE A 58 -15.55 18.00 -18.28
CA PHE A 58 -15.56 18.16 -16.83
C PHE A 58 -16.96 18.05 -16.25
N GLU A 59 -17.97 18.69 -16.87
CA GLU A 59 -19.34 18.60 -16.42
C GLU A 59 -19.91 17.19 -16.57
N GLU A 60 -19.60 16.49 -17.64
CA GLU A 60 -19.97 15.08 -17.83
C GLU A 60 -19.38 14.21 -16.71
N ILE A 61 -18.07 14.30 -16.46
CA ILE A 61 -17.43 13.57 -15.36
C ILE A 61 -18.05 13.93 -14.00
N ARG A 62 -18.36 15.21 -13.76
CA ARG A 62 -18.99 15.66 -12.51
C ARG A 62 -20.38 15.05 -12.32
N GLN A 63 -21.18 14.97 -13.38
CA GLN A 63 -22.49 14.32 -13.35
C GLN A 63 -22.38 12.81 -13.14
N ASP A 64 -21.46 12.15 -13.84
CA ASP A 64 -21.18 10.72 -13.64
C ASP A 64 -20.77 10.39 -12.21
N LEU A 65 -19.93 11.22 -11.59
CA LEU A 65 -19.55 11.06 -10.19
C LEU A 65 -20.76 11.18 -9.24
N LEU A 66 -21.68 12.11 -9.50
CA LEU A 66 -22.91 12.27 -8.71
C LEU A 66 -23.86 11.08 -8.87
N GLU A 67 -24.09 10.65 -10.13
CA GLU A 67 -24.95 9.49 -10.41
C GLU A 67 -24.38 8.19 -9.82
N ASN A 68 -23.08 7.99 -9.93
CA ASN A 68 -22.43 6.81 -9.38
C ASN A 68 -22.48 6.80 -7.85
N GLN A 69 -22.40 7.96 -7.20
CA GLN A 69 -22.60 8.04 -5.75
C GLN A 69 -23.96 7.52 -5.31
N ASP A 70 -25.03 7.90 -6.01
CA ASP A 70 -26.38 7.45 -5.68
C ASP A 70 -26.54 5.94 -5.91
N LYS A 71 -25.99 5.41 -7.01
CA LYS A 71 -25.99 3.98 -7.32
C LYS A 71 -25.13 3.18 -6.33
N GLU A 72 -23.95 3.68 -5.99
CA GLU A 72 -23.06 3.06 -5.00
C GLU A 72 -23.68 3.06 -3.61
N THR A 73 -24.38 4.13 -3.20
CA THR A 73 -25.04 4.20 -1.90
C THR A 73 -26.10 3.09 -1.75
N ILE A 74 -26.83 2.76 -2.83
CA ILE A 74 -27.77 1.64 -2.83
C ILE A 74 -27.03 0.30 -2.79
N LEU A 75 -25.99 0.16 -3.61
CA LEU A 75 -25.16 -1.04 -3.66
C LEU A 75 -24.36 -1.20 -2.37
N GLU A 76 -23.81 -0.12 -1.80
CA GLU A 76 -23.13 -0.13 -0.50
C GLU A 76 -24.06 -0.53 0.63
N LYS A 77 -25.28 -0.04 0.67
CA LYS A 77 -26.28 -0.50 1.64
C LYS A 77 -26.63 -1.97 1.51
N MET A 78 -26.57 -2.51 0.28
CA MET A 78 -26.71 -3.95 0.03
C MET A 78 -25.43 -4.73 0.37
N LEU A 79 -24.26 -4.15 0.12
CA LEU A 79 -22.93 -4.77 0.31
C LEU A 79 -22.31 -4.47 1.69
N GLN A 80 -22.79 -3.46 2.42
CA GLN A 80 -22.48 -3.22 3.85
C GLN A 80 -22.90 -4.40 4.74
N ARG A 81 -23.68 -5.33 4.18
CA ARG A 81 -23.96 -6.63 4.79
C ARG A 81 -22.86 -7.68 4.57
N SER A 82 -21.82 -7.38 3.76
CA SER A 82 -20.67 -8.25 3.63
C SER A 82 -19.73 -8.03 4.82
N PRO A 83 -19.54 -9.06 5.65
CA PRO A 83 -18.69 -9.00 6.85
C PRO A 83 -17.30 -8.41 6.59
N ASP A 84 -16.60 -8.90 5.57
CA ASP A 84 -15.23 -8.48 5.23
C ASP A 84 -15.10 -7.00 4.89
N ARG A 85 -16.14 -6.41 4.30
CA ARG A 85 -16.14 -4.97 3.95
C ARG A 85 -16.34 -4.07 5.15
N LEU A 86 -17.12 -4.51 6.14
CA LEU A 86 -17.28 -3.77 7.40
C LEU A 86 -15.96 -3.68 8.15
N LEU A 87 -15.25 -4.80 8.31
CA LEU A 87 -13.95 -4.83 8.96
C LEU A 87 -12.95 -3.98 8.18
N SER A 88 -12.82 -4.18 6.87
CA SER A 88 -11.90 -3.40 6.02
C SER A 88 -12.19 -1.90 6.06
N ALA A 89 -13.45 -1.48 6.04
CA ALA A 89 -13.83 -0.07 6.15
C ALA A 89 -13.42 0.50 7.51
N ARG A 90 -13.64 -0.27 8.58
CA ARG A 90 -13.28 0.17 9.93
C ARG A 90 -11.77 0.20 10.15
N ILE A 91 -11.03 -0.77 9.61
CA ILE A 91 -9.57 -0.73 9.58
C ILE A 91 -9.08 0.57 8.93
N ASN A 92 -9.60 0.89 7.74
CA ASN A 92 -9.23 2.11 7.03
C ASN A 92 -9.54 3.39 7.83
N GLU A 93 -10.63 3.41 8.56
CA GLU A 93 -11.00 4.53 9.42
C GLU A 93 -10.06 4.65 10.65
N LEU A 94 -9.78 3.54 11.33
CA LEU A 94 -8.94 3.50 12.53
C LEU A 94 -7.45 3.65 12.23
N THR A 95 -6.98 3.11 11.12
CA THR A 95 -5.59 3.28 10.67
C THR A 95 -5.35 4.64 10.01
N GLY A 96 -6.42 5.41 9.88
CA GLY A 96 -6.37 6.82 9.58
C GLY A 96 -6.00 7.16 8.15
N THR A 97 -5.79 8.45 7.96
CA THR A 97 -5.58 9.07 6.65
C THR A 97 -4.27 8.68 5.96
N GLY A 98 -3.33 7.99 6.64
CA GLY A 98 -2.06 7.59 6.06
C GLY A 98 -2.23 6.55 4.95
N PHE A 99 -2.93 5.44 5.25
CA PHE A 99 -3.15 4.35 4.29
C PHE A 99 -4.42 4.49 3.46
N ALA A 100 -5.37 5.32 3.86
CA ALA A 100 -6.72 5.38 3.30
C ALA A 100 -7.07 6.66 2.52
N ARG A 101 -6.14 7.60 2.38
CA ARG A 101 -6.43 8.90 1.72
C ARG A 101 -6.94 8.75 0.29
N SER A 102 -6.36 7.82 -0.46
CA SER A 102 -6.76 7.57 -1.86
C SER A 102 -8.14 6.93 -1.99
N SER A 103 -8.67 6.35 -0.91
CA SER A 103 -9.98 5.71 -0.87
C SER A 103 -11.09 6.60 -0.30
N GLN A 104 -10.78 7.82 0.15
CA GLN A 104 -11.81 8.75 0.61
C GLN A 104 -12.65 9.23 -0.56
N LYS A 105 -13.92 8.87 -0.53
CA LYS A 105 -14.91 9.36 -1.51
C LYS A 105 -15.29 10.80 -1.21
N LEU A 106 -15.42 11.59 -2.26
CA LEU A 106 -15.97 12.93 -2.13
C LEU A 106 -17.46 12.85 -1.79
N SER A 107 -17.95 13.72 -0.91
CA SER A 107 -19.40 13.86 -0.68
C SER A 107 -20.08 14.50 -1.90
N SER A 108 -21.40 14.30 -2.05
CA SER A 108 -22.17 14.94 -3.13
C SER A 108 -22.03 16.47 -3.11
N GLU A 109 -21.91 17.07 -1.94
CA GLU A 109 -21.67 18.50 -1.79
C GLU A 109 -20.27 18.90 -2.29
N GLN A 110 -19.23 18.11 -1.96
CA GLN A 110 -17.89 18.35 -2.46
C GLN A 110 -17.82 18.22 -3.98
N ILE A 111 -18.49 17.21 -4.57
CA ILE A 111 -18.55 17.03 -6.03
C ILE A 111 -19.23 18.21 -6.70
N LYS A 112 -20.37 18.70 -6.16
CA LYS A 112 -21.08 19.87 -6.69
C LYS A 112 -20.23 21.15 -6.65
N ASN A 113 -19.35 21.26 -5.66
CA ASN A 113 -18.46 22.41 -5.46
C ASN A 113 -17.12 22.29 -6.24
N LEU A 114 -16.89 21.20 -6.99
CA LEU A 114 -15.72 21.11 -7.85
C LEU A 114 -15.75 22.22 -8.90
N ASN A 115 -14.58 22.84 -9.12
CA ASN A 115 -14.40 23.91 -10.07
C ASN A 115 -13.20 23.62 -10.97
N LEU A 116 -13.39 23.67 -12.29
CA LEU A 116 -12.38 23.32 -13.27
C LEU A 116 -11.14 24.21 -13.17
N ASP A 117 -11.30 25.52 -12.97
CA ASP A 117 -10.18 26.45 -12.88
C ASP A 117 -9.30 26.17 -11.64
N SER A 118 -9.96 25.82 -10.52
CA SER A 118 -9.25 25.44 -9.29
C SER A 118 -8.50 24.13 -9.46
N ILE A 119 -9.07 23.15 -10.17
CA ILE A 119 -8.44 21.87 -10.50
C ILE A 119 -7.24 22.13 -11.43
N ALA A 120 -7.40 22.94 -12.46
CA ALA A 120 -6.33 23.32 -13.39
C ALA A 120 -5.16 23.99 -12.67
N ALA A 121 -5.46 24.94 -11.77
CA ALA A 121 -4.45 25.64 -10.99
C ALA A 121 -3.70 24.66 -10.05
N PHE A 122 -4.41 23.75 -9.41
CA PHE A 122 -3.82 22.74 -8.55
C PHE A 122 -2.95 21.75 -9.35
N TYR A 123 -3.44 21.27 -10.49
CA TYR A 123 -2.70 20.41 -11.40
C TYR A 123 -1.38 21.06 -11.84
N LYS A 124 -1.46 22.29 -12.30
CA LYS A 124 -0.29 23.07 -12.71
C LYS A 124 0.72 23.21 -11.56
N LYS A 125 0.26 23.49 -10.35
CA LYS A 125 1.12 23.59 -9.17
C LYS A 125 1.83 22.26 -8.85
N LEU A 126 1.16 21.13 -9.04
CA LEU A 126 1.73 19.81 -8.76
C LEU A 126 2.79 19.39 -9.79
N TYR A 127 2.50 19.57 -11.08
CA TYR A 127 3.27 18.90 -12.13
C TYR A 127 4.29 19.78 -12.84
N THR A 128 4.16 21.11 -12.81
CA THR A 128 5.09 21.99 -13.56
C THR A 128 6.42 22.25 -12.86
N ASN A 129 6.58 21.84 -11.62
CA ASN A 129 7.87 21.94 -10.93
C ASN A 129 8.55 20.57 -10.94
N PRO A 130 9.63 20.37 -11.73
CA PRO A 130 10.32 19.08 -11.82
C PRO A 130 11.18 18.75 -10.59
N GLN A 131 11.34 19.68 -9.66
CA GLN A 131 12.17 19.48 -8.49
C GLN A 131 11.57 18.39 -7.59
N GLY A 132 12.35 17.37 -7.30
CA GLY A 132 11.89 16.19 -6.54
C GLY A 132 11.21 15.12 -7.39
N THR A 133 11.09 15.32 -8.71
CA THR A 133 10.59 14.30 -9.64
C THR A 133 11.66 13.23 -9.87
N THR A 134 11.27 11.97 -9.78
CA THR A 134 12.11 10.82 -10.10
C THR A 134 11.54 10.12 -11.33
N TYR A 135 12.40 9.85 -12.30
CA TYR A 135 12.06 9.10 -13.49
C TYR A 135 12.67 7.70 -13.39
N VAL A 136 11.84 6.68 -13.54
CA VAL A 136 12.25 5.27 -13.56
C VAL A 136 11.90 4.69 -14.92
N ILE A 137 12.90 4.34 -15.71
CA ILE A 137 12.74 3.81 -17.06
C ILE A 137 13.37 2.43 -17.11
N CYS A 138 12.57 1.43 -17.48
CA CYS A 138 13.00 0.03 -17.57
C CYS A 138 12.66 -0.54 -18.95
N GLY A 139 13.60 -1.27 -19.54
CA GLY A 139 13.39 -1.88 -20.85
C GLY A 139 14.69 -2.25 -21.54
N ASN A 140 14.57 -2.73 -22.76
CA ASN A 140 15.70 -3.03 -23.63
C ASN A 140 15.97 -1.83 -24.54
N PHE A 141 16.93 -0.97 -24.15
CA PHE A 141 17.29 0.23 -24.90
C PHE A 141 18.78 0.56 -24.77
N ASN A 142 19.28 1.37 -25.69
CA ASN A 142 20.61 1.98 -25.52
C ASN A 142 20.49 3.18 -24.59
N ALA A 143 21.21 3.16 -23.47
CA ALA A 143 21.11 4.17 -22.42
C ALA A 143 21.48 5.58 -22.90
N ASP A 144 22.54 5.72 -23.72
CA ASP A 144 23.00 7.02 -24.21
C ASP A 144 21.98 7.64 -25.15
N THR A 145 21.43 6.84 -26.08
CA THR A 145 20.40 7.28 -27.02
C THR A 145 19.13 7.70 -26.28
N LEU A 146 18.67 6.88 -25.33
CA LEU A 146 17.48 7.19 -24.54
C LEU A 146 17.68 8.45 -23.70
N MET A 147 18.84 8.62 -23.09
CA MET A 147 19.17 9.81 -22.30
C MET A 147 19.17 11.07 -23.16
N GLN A 148 19.71 11.04 -24.36
CA GLN A 148 19.65 12.16 -25.29
C GLN A 148 18.20 12.53 -25.64
N GLN A 149 17.37 11.55 -25.95
CA GLN A 149 15.94 11.75 -26.21
C GLN A 149 15.22 12.31 -24.99
N PHE A 150 15.47 11.76 -23.81
CA PHE A 150 14.91 12.23 -22.55
C PHE A 150 15.27 13.68 -22.28
N VAL A 151 16.54 14.03 -22.34
CA VAL A 151 17.03 15.42 -22.10
C VAL A 151 16.49 16.39 -23.15
N SER A 152 16.31 15.97 -24.40
CA SER A 152 15.73 16.81 -25.45
C SER A 152 14.31 17.27 -25.14
N VAL A 153 13.55 16.49 -24.37
CA VAL A 153 12.17 16.78 -23.96
C VAL A 153 12.16 17.44 -22.58
N PHE A 154 12.65 16.74 -21.56
CA PHE A 154 12.52 17.16 -20.16
C PHE A 154 13.59 18.16 -19.70
N GLY A 155 14.72 18.26 -20.39
CA GLY A 155 15.77 19.26 -20.11
C GLY A 155 15.33 20.71 -20.34
N ARG A 156 14.18 20.94 -21.00
CA ARG A 156 13.59 22.28 -21.21
C ARG A 156 12.76 22.77 -20.04
N ILE A 157 12.46 21.90 -19.08
CA ILE A 157 11.60 22.25 -17.96
C ILE A 157 12.35 23.20 -17.02
N PRO A 158 11.82 24.40 -16.76
CA PRO A 158 12.46 25.33 -15.85
C PRO A 158 12.45 24.78 -14.42
N VAL A 159 13.60 24.69 -13.80
CA VAL A 159 13.72 24.27 -12.40
C VAL A 159 13.40 25.44 -11.49
N SER A 160 12.36 25.32 -10.68
CA SER A 160 12.06 26.28 -9.62
C SER A 160 12.97 26.01 -8.41
N SER A 161 13.48 27.07 -7.80
CA SER A 161 14.25 26.97 -6.55
C SER A 161 13.40 26.63 -5.32
N HIS A 162 12.08 26.58 -5.46
CA HIS A 162 11.15 26.33 -4.37
C HIS A 162 10.68 24.89 -4.39
N LEU A 163 11.22 24.06 -3.49
CA LEU A 163 10.63 22.77 -3.16
C LEU A 163 9.25 22.98 -2.53
N SER A 164 8.24 22.35 -3.08
CA SER A 164 6.95 22.26 -2.42
C SER A 164 7.15 21.47 -1.12
N ARG A 165 7.07 22.15 0.03
CA ARG A 165 7.08 21.48 1.32
C ARG A 165 5.69 20.89 1.55
N PHE A 166 5.62 19.58 1.58
CA PHE A 166 4.42 18.88 2.02
C PHE A 166 4.39 18.86 3.54
N SER A 167 3.26 19.26 4.11
CA SER A 167 2.96 18.98 5.50
C SER A 167 2.25 17.63 5.53
N TYR A 168 2.91 16.63 6.10
CA TYR A 168 2.26 15.35 6.32
C TYR A 168 1.46 15.45 7.62
N PRO A 169 0.15 15.14 7.62
CA PRO A 169 -0.56 14.98 8.86
C PRO A 169 0.12 13.88 9.68
N HIS A 170 0.30 14.14 10.96
CA HIS A 170 0.79 13.09 11.85
C HIS A 170 -0.17 11.91 11.80
N PHE A 171 0.36 10.75 11.47
CA PHE A 171 -0.36 9.52 11.53
C PHE A 171 -0.31 9.00 12.96
N ASN A 172 -1.44 8.99 13.63
CA ASN A 172 -1.56 8.45 14.97
C ASN A 172 -2.43 7.20 14.91
N PHE A 173 -1.81 6.04 15.08
CA PHE A 173 -2.58 4.86 15.42
C PHE A 173 -3.29 5.06 16.75
N PRO A 174 -4.48 4.46 16.96
CA PRO A 174 -5.05 4.38 18.29
C PRO A 174 -4.01 3.86 19.27
N VAL A 175 -3.73 4.65 20.32
CA VAL A 175 -2.80 4.26 21.37
C VAL A 175 -3.58 3.46 22.39
N ARG A 176 -3.12 2.26 22.71
CA ARG A 176 -3.70 1.28 23.62
C ARG A 176 -4.70 0.33 22.92
N LYS A 177 -5.12 -0.65 23.69
CA LYS A 177 -6.08 -1.68 23.28
C LYS A 177 -7.38 -1.04 22.79
N HIS A 178 -7.75 -1.31 21.53
CA HIS A 178 -9.04 -0.97 20.95
C HIS A 178 -9.74 -2.27 20.55
N ILE A 179 -10.93 -2.54 21.09
CA ILE A 179 -11.73 -3.71 20.76
C ILE A 179 -13.10 -3.24 20.33
N GLU A 180 -13.53 -3.65 19.15
CA GLU A 180 -14.83 -3.29 18.59
C GLU A 180 -15.48 -4.50 17.91
N GLY A 181 -16.72 -4.79 18.27
CA GLY A 181 -17.50 -5.89 17.72
C GLY A 181 -18.67 -5.40 16.88
N PHE A 182 -18.90 -6.07 15.76
CA PHE A 182 -20.01 -5.82 14.84
C PHE A 182 -20.93 -7.02 14.79
N PRO A 183 -22.25 -6.80 14.61
CA PRO A 183 -23.20 -7.89 14.48
C PRO A 183 -22.93 -8.69 13.19
N ASN A 184 -23.04 -10.00 13.30
CA ASN A 184 -22.98 -10.94 12.18
C ASN A 184 -24.21 -11.87 12.24
N ASP A 185 -24.86 -12.08 11.11
CA ASP A 185 -25.98 -13.01 11.01
C ASP A 185 -25.51 -14.50 11.05
N ASN A 186 -24.22 -14.75 10.93
CA ASN A 186 -23.67 -16.11 11.06
C ASN A 186 -23.62 -16.53 12.53
N ASP A 187 -24.39 -17.56 12.87
CA ASP A 187 -24.61 -18.01 14.24
C ASP A 187 -23.42 -18.74 14.85
N THR A 188 -22.51 -19.25 14.05
CA THR A 188 -21.48 -20.18 14.50
C THR A 188 -20.07 -19.65 14.40
N GLN A 189 -19.81 -18.66 13.54
CA GLN A 189 -18.47 -18.18 13.24
C GLN A 189 -18.29 -16.70 13.52
N THR A 190 -17.15 -16.37 14.10
CA THR A 190 -16.60 -15.02 14.21
C THR A 190 -15.49 -14.84 13.17
N LEU A 191 -15.56 -13.75 12.41
CA LEU A 191 -14.41 -13.24 11.65
C LEU A 191 -13.72 -12.18 12.49
N PHE A 192 -12.40 -12.16 12.50
CA PHE A 192 -11.65 -11.15 13.24
C PHE A 192 -10.44 -10.66 12.50
N ASP A 193 -10.09 -9.39 12.76
CA ASP A 193 -8.84 -8.75 12.39
C ASP A 193 -8.13 -8.26 13.65
N TYR A 194 -6.90 -8.73 13.86
CA TYR A 194 -6.05 -8.32 14.98
C TYR A 194 -4.86 -7.54 14.44
N LEU A 195 -4.91 -6.22 14.57
CA LEU A 195 -3.91 -5.33 14.02
C LEU A 195 -2.87 -4.94 15.07
N LEU A 196 -1.61 -5.00 14.68
CA LEU A 196 -0.45 -4.60 15.46
C LEU A 196 0.25 -3.44 14.76
N PRO A 197 -0.13 -2.20 15.09
CA PRO A 197 0.46 -1.01 14.48
C PRO A 197 1.80 -0.66 15.10
N GLY A 198 2.65 0.04 14.33
CA GLY A 198 3.91 0.53 14.83
C GLY A 198 4.62 1.48 13.88
N HIS A 199 5.75 1.99 14.35
CA HIS A 199 6.67 2.80 13.58
C HIS A 199 7.98 2.07 13.36
N TYR A 200 8.58 2.24 12.18
CA TYR A 200 9.89 1.71 11.87
C TYR A 200 10.76 2.76 11.17
N GLN A 201 12.05 2.59 11.22
CA GLN A 201 12.97 3.42 10.45
C GLN A 201 13.05 2.87 9.02
N PRO A 202 12.74 3.68 7.98
CA PRO A 202 12.84 3.23 6.59
C PRO A 202 14.24 2.75 6.23
N GLY A 203 14.33 1.86 5.25
CA GLY A 203 15.55 1.30 4.71
C GLY A 203 15.48 -0.22 4.57
N LEU A 204 16.22 -0.76 3.61
CA LEU A 204 16.14 -2.15 3.17
C LEU A 204 16.19 -3.16 4.32
N LYS A 205 17.17 -3.00 5.24
CA LYS A 205 17.34 -3.94 6.35
C LYS A 205 16.11 -4.02 7.26
N ASN A 206 15.53 -2.88 7.59
CA ASN A 206 14.35 -2.81 8.45
C ASN A 206 13.10 -3.32 7.71
N THR A 207 12.96 -3.01 6.42
CA THR A 207 11.88 -3.55 5.58
C THR A 207 11.95 -5.08 5.48
N LEU A 208 13.15 -5.63 5.25
CA LEU A 208 13.37 -7.09 5.22
C LEU A 208 13.10 -7.72 6.59
N THR A 209 13.50 -7.04 7.67
CA THR A 209 13.23 -7.48 9.02
C THR A 209 11.74 -7.58 9.30
N LEU A 210 10.94 -6.56 8.93
CA LEU A 210 9.47 -6.59 9.08
C LEU A 210 8.84 -7.74 8.27
N LYS A 211 9.32 -7.97 7.05
CA LYS A 211 8.84 -9.09 6.20
C LYS A 211 9.15 -10.46 6.83
N LEU A 212 10.35 -10.63 7.36
CA LEU A 212 10.73 -11.86 8.09
C LEU A 212 9.91 -12.03 9.38
N MET A 213 9.66 -10.94 10.13
CA MET A 213 8.77 -10.98 11.30
C MET A 213 7.37 -11.44 10.92
N ARG A 214 6.79 -10.91 9.83
CA ARG A 214 5.49 -11.38 9.33
C ARG A 214 5.47 -12.89 9.08
N ASP A 215 6.48 -13.41 8.40
CA ASP A 215 6.50 -14.83 8.05
C ASP A 215 6.74 -15.73 9.26
N LEU A 216 7.53 -15.28 10.23
CA LEU A 216 7.68 -15.97 11.51
C LEU A 216 6.38 -15.98 12.32
N ILE A 217 5.66 -14.87 12.39
CA ILE A 217 4.34 -14.83 13.01
C ILE A 217 3.41 -15.82 12.30
N ARG A 218 3.36 -15.79 10.97
CA ARG A 218 2.54 -16.71 10.17
C ARG A 218 2.82 -18.16 10.52
N ASN A 219 4.10 -18.56 10.58
CA ASN A 219 4.47 -19.93 10.92
C ASN A 219 3.96 -20.32 12.30
N ARG A 220 4.05 -19.43 13.30
CA ARG A 220 3.55 -19.70 14.66
C ARG A 220 2.02 -19.75 14.71
N LEU A 221 1.33 -18.86 13.95
CA LEU A 221 -0.14 -18.90 13.86
C LEU A 221 -0.64 -20.23 13.28
N ILE A 222 -0.03 -20.68 12.18
CA ILE A 222 -0.40 -21.95 11.55
C ILE A 222 -0.12 -23.11 12.54
N SER A 223 1.08 -23.18 13.08
CA SER A 223 1.48 -24.27 13.98
C SER A 223 0.62 -24.32 15.24
N VAL A 224 0.40 -23.20 15.91
CA VAL A 224 -0.31 -23.19 17.22
C VAL A 224 -1.82 -23.18 17.03
N LEU A 225 -2.36 -22.21 16.29
CA LEU A 225 -3.81 -22.00 16.24
C LEU A 225 -4.52 -23.03 15.36
N ARG A 226 -3.90 -23.43 14.25
CA ARG A 226 -4.50 -24.36 13.29
C ARG A 226 -4.15 -25.81 13.61
N GLU A 227 -2.84 -26.15 13.65
CA GLU A 227 -2.40 -27.55 13.70
C GLU A 227 -2.51 -28.16 15.12
N GLN A 228 -2.06 -27.44 16.15
CA GLN A 228 -2.06 -27.94 17.52
C GLN A 228 -3.41 -27.78 18.22
N LYS A 229 -4.10 -26.65 17.99
CA LYS A 229 -5.33 -26.31 18.73
C LYS A 229 -6.60 -26.41 17.90
N SER A 230 -6.51 -26.42 16.56
CA SER A 230 -7.66 -26.48 15.66
C SER A 230 -8.71 -25.38 15.91
N LEU A 231 -8.26 -24.19 16.33
CA LEU A 231 -9.14 -23.08 16.72
C LEU A 231 -9.54 -22.20 15.54
N VAL A 232 -8.75 -22.22 14.47
CA VAL A 232 -8.97 -21.41 13.26
C VAL A 232 -8.81 -22.27 12.00
N TYR A 233 -9.53 -21.92 10.95
CA TYR A 233 -9.43 -22.67 9.68
C TYR A 233 -8.21 -22.27 8.86
N SER A 234 -8.05 -21.00 8.59
CA SER A 234 -6.99 -20.45 7.72
C SER A 234 -6.50 -19.12 8.27
N PRO A 235 -5.56 -19.14 9.23
CA PRO A 235 -5.00 -17.91 9.74
C PRO A 235 -4.16 -17.25 8.64
N TYR A 236 -4.39 -15.97 8.42
CA TYR A 236 -3.66 -15.15 7.49
C TYR A 236 -3.02 -13.97 8.21
N ILE A 237 -1.87 -13.56 7.76
CA ILE A 237 -1.23 -12.33 8.21
C ILE A 237 -0.74 -11.52 7.01
N SER A 238 -1.14 -10.28 6.96
CA SER A 238 -0.59 -9.28 6.06
C SER A 238 0.36 -8.33 6.77
N LEU A 239 1.22 -7.68 6.02
CA LEU A 239 2.06 -6.58 6.45
C LEU A 239 1.81 -5.40 5.53
N MET A 240 1.21 -4.35 6.08
CA MET A 240 1.14 -3.05 5.43
C MET A 240 2.26 -2.18 5.99
N TYR A 241 3.01 -1.51 5.12
CA TYR A 241 4.07 -0.60 5.53
C TYR A 241 4.27 0.51 4.52
N GLU A 242 4.69 1.65 5.00
CA GLU A 242 5.00 2.82 4.20
C GLU A 242 6.25 3.50 4.78
N GLY A 243 7.34 3.53 4.01
CA GLY A 243 8.62 4.06 4.47
C GLY A 243 8.60 5.58 4.55
N ILE A 244 8.06 6.24 3.53
CA ILE A 244 7.98 7.69 3.43
C ILE A 244 6.51 8.10 3.47
N PRO A 245 6.11 9.08 4.28
CA PRO A 245 6.97 10.05 5.00
C PRO A 245 7.39 9.67 6.41
N GLN A 246 6.76 8.69 7.05
CA GLN A 246 6.86 8.53 8.51
C GLN A 246 7.40 7.18 8.99
N GLY A 247 7.59 6.21 8.10
CA GLY A 247 8.01 4.87 8.51
C GLY A 247 6.98 4.20 9.41
N ILE A 248 5.80 3.95 8.87
CA ILE A 248 4.68 3.30 9.58
C ILE A 248 4.46 1.89 9.05
N PHE A 249 3.97 1.02 9.90
CA PHE A 249 3.52 -0.32 9.51
C PHE A 249 2.36 -0.79 10.40
N TYR A 250 1.65 -1.80 9.94
CA TYR A 250 0.88 -2.68 10.80
C TYR A 250 0.90 -4.12 10.27
N PHE A 251 0.90 -5.06 11.19
CA PHE A 251 0.56 -6.45 10.90
C PHE A 251 -0.93 -6.61 11.11
N ASP A 252 -1.59 -7.26 10.18
CA ASP A 252 -3.00 -7.59 10.26
C ASP A 252 -3.15 -9.11 10.23
N ILE A 253 -3.54 -9.67 11.37
CA ILE A 253 -3.80 -11.10 11.56
C ILE A 253 -5.30 -11.29 11.48
N ASN A 254 -5.75 -12.05 10.48
CA ASN A 254 -7.16 -12.34 10.30
C ASN A 254 -7.44 -13.85 10.18
N ALA A 255 -8.59 -14.25 10.65
CA ALA A 255 -9.08 -15.60 10.51
C ALA A 255 -10.60 -15.68 10.82
N SER A 256 -11.16 -16.82 10.47
CA SER A 256 -12.47 -17.25 10.99
C SER A 256 -12.30 -18.31 12.06
N ALA A 257 -13.10 -18.21 13.11
CA ALA A 257 -13.11 -19.12 14.25
C ALA A 257 -14.52 -19.33 14.78
N ASP A 258 -14.74 -20.38 15.53
CA ASP A 258 -16.00 -20.56 16.26
C ASP A 258 -16.15 -19.47 17.34
N ASN A 259 -17.36 -18.97 17.55
CA ASN A 259 -17.63 -17.84 18.44
C ASN A 259 -17.05 -18.02 19.86
N ASP A 260 -17.10 -19.24 20.38
CA ASP A 260 -16.65 -19.55 21.76
C ASP A 260 -15.12 -19.58 21.89
N ASN A 261 -14.39 -19.64 20.76
CA ASN A 261 -12.93 -19.76 20.74
C ASN A 261 -12.20 -18.42 20.85
N MET A 262 -12.88 -17.29 20.62
CA MET A 262 -12.23 -15.97 20.54
C MET A 262 -11.41 -15.58 21.79
N PRO A 263 -11.87 -15.81 23.06
CA PRO A 263 -11.05 -15.50 24.23
C PRO A 263 -9.74 -16.29 24.28
N GLN A 264 -9.80 -17.58 23.88
CA GLN A 264 -8.63 -18.43 23.83
C GLN A 264 -7.67 -18.02 22.70
N ILE A 265 -8.20 -17.62 21.54
CA ILE A 265 -7.41 -17.12 20.41
C ILE A 265 -6.69 -15.85 20.81
N GLU A 266 -7.36 -14.86 21.41
CA GLU A 266 -6.73 -13.62 21.87
C GLU A 266 -5.58 -13.89 22.84
N GLN A 267 -5.77 -14.82 23.79
CA GLN A 267 -4.73 -15.21 24.71
C GLN A 267 -3.53 -15.87 23.99
N LEU A 268 -3.78 -16.81 23.09
CA LEU A 268 -2.73 -17.50 22.34
C LEU A 268 -1.97 -16.55 21.40
N LEU A 269 -2.64 -15.59 20.78
CA LEU A 269 -1.98 -14.54 19.99
C LEU A 269 -0.96 -13.78 20.84
N LYS A 270 -1.35 -13.36 22.05
CA LYS A 270 -0.42 -12.68 22.98
C LYS A 270 0.73 -13.57 23.41
N GLU A 271 0.47 -14.85 23.68
CA GLU A 271 1.51 -15.81 24.04
C GLU A 271 2.51 -16.03 22.90
N ILE A 272 2.03 -16.21 21.66
CA ILE A 272 2.87 -16.33 20.46
C ILE A 272 3.77 -15.10 20.31
N LEU A 273 3.19 -13.90 20.36
CA LEU A 273 3.93 -12.65 20.22
C LEU A 273 4.94 -12.48 21.36
N HIS A 274 4.58 -12.85 22.59
CA HIS A 274 5.48 -12.81 23.73
C HIS A 274 6.66 -13.77 23.55
N GLN A 275 6.42 -15.01 23.10
CA GLN A 275 7.48 -15.99 22.83
C GLN A 275 8.46 -15.47 21.77
N LEU A 276 7.97 -14.88 20.67
CA LEU A 276 8.82 -14.29 19.62
C LEU A 276 9.70 -13.13 20.13
N LYS A 277 9.24 -12.41 21.18
CA LYS A 277 10.04 -11.37 21.85
C LYS A 277 11.11 -11.95 22.78
N GLN A 278 10.93 -13.16 23.31
CA GLN A 278 11.82 -13.76 24.32
C GLN A 278 12.84 -14.73 23.72
N GLN A 279 12.44 -15.47 22.71
CA GLN A 279 13.24 -16.56 22.15
C GLN A 279 13.80 -16.17 20.77
N GLU A 280 15.00 -16.62 20.50
CA GLU A 280 15.55 -16.53 19.16
C GLU A 280 14.91 -17.60 18.26
N VAL A 281 14.68 -17.23 17.00
CA VAL A 281 14.26 -18.17 15.98
C VAL A 281 15.40 -19.15 15.67
N ASP A 282 15.06 -20.37 15.33
CA ASP A 282 16.06 -21.33 14.88
C ASP A 282 16.76 -20.87 13.58
N ASN A 283 18.08 -21.13 13.48
CA ASN A 283 18.87 -20.75 12.32
C ASN A 283 18.40 -21.42 11.02
N GLU A 284 17.95 -22.67 11.10
CA GLU A 284 17.47 -23.42 9.93
C GLU A 284 16.14 -22.82 9.42
N GLU A 285 15.22 -22.47 10.33
CA GLU A 285 13.97 -21.79 10.00
C GLU A 285 14.27 -20.43 9.33
N LEU A 286 15.15 -19.61 9.93
CA LEU A 286 15.53 -18.32 9.34
C LEU A 286 16.16 -18.47 7.96
N ASN A 287 17.09 -19.42 7.79
CA ASN A 287 17.73 -19.66 6.49
C ASN A 287 16.73 -20.14 5.43
N THR A 288 15.72 -20.90 5.84
CA THR A 288 14.63 -21.32 4.94
C THR A 288 13.82 -20.13 4.46
N LEU A 289 13.45 -19.22 5.36
CA LEU A 289 12.74 -17.98 5.00
C LEU A 289 13.60 -17.09 4.10
N LYS A 290 14.88 -16.92 4.39
CA LYS A 290 15.78 -16.14 3.54
C LYS A 290 15.85 -16.71 2.12
N ARG A 291 15.99 -18.02 1.97
CA ARG A 291 15.97 -18.69 0.65
C ARG A 291 14.66 -18.42 -0.10
N SER A 292 13.52 -18.50 0.58
CA SER A 292 12.23 -18.22 -0.06
C SER A 292 12.13 -16.76 -0.55
N PHE A 293 12.70 -15.79 0.18
CA PHE A 293 12.76 -14.40 -0.24
C PHE A 293 13.61 -14.20 -1.49
N LEU A 294 14.75 -14.88 -1.59
CA LEU A 294 15.61 -14.80 -2.78
C LEU A 294 14.93 -15.42 -4.00
N ILE A 295 14.25 -16.55 -3.82
CA ILE A 295 13.48 -17.18 -4.90
C ILE A 295 12.37 -16.23 -5.36
N ALA A 296 11.55 -15.71 -4.44
CA ALA A 296 10.47 -14.79 -4.76
C ALA A 296 10.98 -13.51 -5.46
N LYS A 297 12.12 -12.96 -5.03
CA LYS A 297 12.76 -11.82 -5.71
C LYS A 297 13.14 -12.16 -7.15
N ARG A 298 13.75 -13.32 -7.38
CA ARG A 298 14.15 -13.76 -8.72
C ARG A 298 12.96 -13.97 -9.63
N GLU A 299 11.90 -14.59 -9.13
CA GLU A 299 10.67 -14.82 -9.87
C GLU A 299 9.95 -13.50 -10.21
N ALA A 300 9.90 -12.55 -9.27
CA ALA A 300 9.29 -11.24 -9.47
C ALA A 300 10.07 -10.37 -10.46
N LEU A 301 11.38 -10.56 -10.57
CA LEU A 301 12.27 -9.83 -11.46
C LEU A 301 12.60 -10.63 -12.72
N ASN A 302 11.58 -11.23 -13.35
CA ASN A 302 11.74 -11.83 -14.64
C ASN A 302 12.35 -10.80 -15.61
N GLU A 303 13.54 -11.11 -16.18
CA GLU A 303 14.30 -10.22 -17.08
C GLU A 303 13.50 -9.80 -18.32
N GLU A 304 12.52 -10.60 -18.72
CA GLU A 304 11.63 -10.32 -19.85
C GLU A 304 10.47 -9.35 -19.51
N SER A 305 10.35 -8.94 -18.24
CA SER A 305 9.25 -8.06 -17.79
C SER A 305 9.74 -6.68 -17.32
N PRO A 306 9.84 -5.68 -18.21
CA PRO A 306 10.16 -4.31 -17.81
C PRO A 306 9.24 -3.73 -16.75
N SER A 307 7.97 -4.13 -16.73
CA SER A 307 7.00 -3.67 -15.74
C SER A 307 7.28 -4.22 -14.34
N ALA A 308 7.80 -5.44 -14.22
CA ALA A 308 8.21 -6.01 -12.93
C ALA A 308 9.41 -5.24 -12.36
N TRP A 309 10.40 -4.94 -13.17
CA TRP A 309 11.55 -4.13 -12.80
C TRP A 309 11.14 -2.73 -12.36
N ARG A 310 10.28 -2.06 -13.14
CA ARG A 310 9.76 -0.75 -12.77
C ARG A 310 9.05 -0.80 -11.42
N THR A 311 8.18 -1.79 -11.20
CA THR A 311 7.42 -1.94 -9.95
C THR A 311 8.36 -2.15 -8.76
N ALA A 312 9.40 -2.97 -8.92
CA ALA A 312 10.39 -3.20 -7.88
C ALA A 312 11.17 -1.93 -7.53
N LEU A 313 11.69 -1.22 -8.55
CA LEU A 313 12.47 0.01 -8.34
C LEU A 313 11.62 1.16 -7.77
N VAL A 314 10.41 1.35 -8.27
CA VAL A 314 9.48 2.37 -7.73
C VAL A 314 9.10 2.03 -6.29
N GLY A 315 8.82 0.76 -5.98
CA GLY A 315 8.51 0.32 -4.62
C GLY A 315 9.64 0.58 -3.64
N LEU A 316 10.89 0.32 -4.06
CA LEU A 316 12.09 0.60 -3.30
C LEU A 316 12.20 2.10 -2.95
N LEU A 317 12.07 2.97 -3.97
CA LEU A 317 12.14 4.42 -3.78
C LEU A 317 11.02 4.96 -2.87
N LYS A 318 9.80 4.44 -3.01
CA LYS A 318 8.66 4.79 -2.14
C LYS A 318 8.91 4.42 -0.67
N ASN A 319 9.71 3.40 -0.42
CA ASN A 319 10.08 2.98 0.92
C ASN A 319 11.31 3.68 1.49
N GLY A 320 11.86 4.67 0.79
CA GLY A 320 13.06 5.37 1.22
C GLY A 320 14.34 4.54 1.09
N GLU A 321 14.30 3.54 0.22
CA GLU A 321 15.44 2.70 -0.12
C GLU A 321 16.15 3.28 -1.36
N THR A 322 17.38 2.84 -1.62
CA THR A 322 18.21 3.33 -2.72
C THR A 322 18.42 2.25 -3.78
N ILE A 323 18.83 2.64 -4.98
CA ILE A 323 19.22 1.67 -6.02
C ILE A 323 20.37 0.77 -5.54
N SER A 324 21.30 1.31 -4.75
CA SER A 324 22.37 0.54 -4.12
C SER A 324 21.82 -0.56 -3.18
N ASP A 325 20.71 -0.31 -2.49
CA ASP A 325 20.06 -1.33 -1.66
C ASP A 325 19.53 -2.50 -2.49
N PHE A 326 19.11 -2.23 -3.73
CA PHE A 326 18.68 -3.28 -4.65
C PHE A 326 19.83 -4.26 -4.98
N ASP A 327 21.03 -3.75 -5.23
CA ASP A 327 22.22 -4.54 -5.53
C ASP A 327 22.70 -5.31 -4.29
N HIS A 328 22.56 -4.74 -3.11
CA HIS A 328 22.97 -5.32 -1.83
C HIS A 328 21.89 -6.14 -1.12
N TYR A 329 20.77 -6.42 -1.78
CA TYR A 329 19.62 -7.11 -1.18
C TYR A 329 19.98 -8.42 -0.50
N GLU A 330 20.73 -9.29 -1.21
CA GLU A 330 21.13 -10.60 -0.71
C GLU A 330 22.06 -10.48 0.50
N GLN A 331 23.07 -9.62 0.41
CA GLN A 331 23.99 -9.36 1.53
C GLN A 331 23.25 -8.80 2.75
N CYS A 332 22.31 -7.87 2.51
CA CYS A 332 21.50 -7.29 3.55
C CYS A 332 20.61 -8.34 4.23
N LEU A 333 19.94 -9.20 3.44
CA LEU A 333 19.12 -10.30 3.93
C LEU A 333 19.96 -11.29 4.76
N ASP A 334 21.13 -11.67 4.27
CA ASP A 334 22.05 -12.61 4.96
C ASP A 334 22.56 -12.03 6.29
N SER A 335 22.72 -10.73 6.37
CA SER A 335 23.18 -10.05 7.60
C SER A 335 22.17 -10.09 8.76
N ILE A 336 20.90 -10.45 8.50
CA ILE A 336 19.87 -10.52 9.55
C ILE A 336 20.05 -11.83 10.34
N THR A 337 20.24 -11.71 11.65
CA THR A 337 20.46 -12.84 12.57
C THR A 337 19.25 -13.13 13.43
N PRO A 338 19.13 -14.32 14.04
CA PRO A 338 18.07 -14.62 15.02
C PRO A 338 17.99 -13.60 16.17
N ALA A 339 19.14 -13.19 16.70
CA ALA A 339 19.21 -12.19 17.76
C ALA A 339 18.65 -10.82 17.31
N MET A 340 18.95 -10.42 16.07
CA MET A 340 18.40 -9.18 15.49
C MET A 340 16.89 -9.25 15.33
N LEU A 341 16.34 -10.38 14.92
CA LEU A 341 14.90 -10.58 14.81
C LEU A 341 14.22 -10.53 16.18
N ARG A 342 14.80 -11.17 17.19
CA ARG A 342 14.28 -11.07 18.57
C ARG A 342 14.26 -9.62 19.05
N GLU A 343 15.33 -8.85 18.83
CA GLU A 343 15.37 -7.41 19.18
C GLU A 343 14.36 -6.59 18.35
N ALA A 344 14.14 -6.93 17.08
CA ALA A 344 13.11 -6.31 16.26
C ALA A 344 11.69 -6.58 16.81
N PHE A 345 11.40 -7.82 17.22
CA PHE A 345 10.14 -8.15 17.88
C PHE A 345 9.94 -7.35 19.17
N ARG A 346 10.99 -7.17 19.98
CA ARG A 346 10.93 -6.35 21.19
C ARG A 346 10.68 -4.89 20.89
N ARG A 347 11.33 -4.36 19.85
CA ARG A 347 11.28 -2.95 19.46
C ARG A 347 9.98 -2.57 18.76
N TYR A 348 9.50 -3.41 17.85
CA TYR A 348 8.43 -3.07 16.93
C TYR A 348 7.06 -3.58 17.38
N LEU A 349 6.97 -4.62 18.21
CA LEU A 349 5.69 -5.13 18.69
C LEU A 349 5.39 -4.66 20.09
N ASP A 350 4.41 -3.79 20.22
CA ASP A 350 3.77 -3.49 21.49
C ASP A 350 2.49 -4.34 21.61
N THR A 351 2.57 -5.40 22.41
CA THR A 351 1.46 -6.34 22.60
C THR A 351 0.31 -5.76 23.42
N GLU A 352 0.51 -4.58 24.02
CA GLU A 352 -0.55 -3.83 24.72
C GLU A 352 -1.20 -2.78 23.82
N ASN A 353 -0.63 -2.54 22.62
CA ASN A 353 -1.14 -1.62 21.62
C ASN A 353 -1.64 -2.41 20.40
N TYR A 354 -2.91 -2.75 20.39
CA TYR A 354 -3.51 -3.48 19.29
C TYR A 354 -4.96 -3.05 19.04
N ILE A 355 -5.42 -3.31 17.84
CA ILE A 355 -6.80 -3.14 17.43
C ILE A 355 -7.37 -4.55 17.15
N LEU A 356 -8.43 -4.93 17.82
CA LEU A 356 -9.18 -6.14 17.56
C LEU A 356 -10.58 -5.77 17.07
N LEU A 357 -10.82 -6.04 15.80
CA LEU A 357 -12.15 -5.93 15.20
C LEU A 357 -12.69 -7.33 15.00
N TYR A 358 -13.98 -7.52 15.26
CA TYR A 358 -14.60 -8.80 15.06
C TYR A 358 -16.06 -8.70 14.66
N LEU A 359 -16.51 -9.67 13.90
CA LEU A 359 -17.89 -9.88 13.49
C LEU A 359 -18.42 -11.13 14.17
N SER A 360 -19.34 -10.95 15.08
CA SER A 360 -19.92 -12.07 15.86
C SER A 360 -21.38 -11.80 16.18
N LYS A 361 -22.16 -12.86 16.30
CA LYS A 361 -23.53 -12.76 16.80
C LYS A 361 -23.56 -12.38 18.27
N ASN A 362 -22.60 -12.86 19.07
CA ASN A 362 -22.50 -12.62 20.50
C ASN A 362 -21.47 -11.51 20.77
N LYS A 363 -21.84 -10.51 21.55
CA LYS A 363 -20.87 -9.54 22.07
C LYS A 363 -19.85 -10.28 22.93
N LEU A 364 -18.56 -10.05 22.69
CA LEU A 364 -17.51 -10.54 23.59
C LEU A 364 -17.69 -9.89 24.97
N LYS A 365 -17.57 -10.66 26.03
CA LYS A 365 -17.77 -10.23 27.43
C LYS A 365 -16.86 -9.08 27.89
N ASN A 366 -15.88 -8.68 27.08
CA ASN A 366 -14.89 -7.64 27.37
C ASN A 366 -15.03 -6.38 26.48
N ASP A 367 -16.20 -6.17 25.91
CA ASP A 367 -16.51 -4.95 25.14
C ASP A 367 -16.56 -3.74 26.09
N THR A 368 -15.39 -3.25 26.49
CA THR A 368 -15.28 -1.94 27.14
C THR A 368 -15.11 -0.90 26.06
N SER A 369 -16.22 -0.50 25.43
CA SER A 369 -16.32 0.77 24.74
C SER A 369 -16.16 1.88 25.80
N ASN A 370 -14.93 2.30 26.03
CA ASN A 370 -14.70 3.58 26.70
C ASN A 370 -14.96 4.69 25.67
N HIS A 371 -16.07 5.40 25.88
CA HIS A 371 -16.40 6.69 25.28
C HIS A 371 -15.31 7.73 25.56
#